data_84f19e493f7e0fd87174ad8525a845f9
#
_entry.id   84f19e493f7e0fd87174ad8525a845f9
#
_cell.length_a   1.000
_cell.length_b   1.000
_cell.length_c   1.000
_cell.angle_alpha   90.00
_cell.angle_beta   90.00
_cell.angle_gamma   90.00
#
_symmetry.space_group_name_H-M   'P 1'
#
loop_
_entity.id
_entity.type
_entity.pdbx_description
1 polymer ?
#
loop_
_entity_poly.entity_id
_entity_poly.type
_entity_poly.pdbx_seq_one_letter_code
_entity_poly.pdbx_strand_id
1 'polypeptide(L)'
;FVEKEVKSIVEGENQPKLLYVSEIRPDASAHPRVMHAHEDFVELILICSGSSEYLIHDKKVIIKPGDLLVYNAGVVHDEVSGPDMEVGSYCIAVGGLHMPGLRENALIPDDAGYVFPTGKYFADLRCLFEMMFRTLSAGEPNAELFCSSLMHALLVSVLTVTAGPRAESEKPLEEPHILGRRIKEY
;
A
#
# COMPACT_ATOMS: atom_id res chain seq x y z
N PHE A 1 13.78 29.65 -7.29
CA PHE A 1 14.47 28.89 -8.34
C PHE A 1 15.25 27.75 -7.69
N VAL A 2 15.02 26.51 -8.14
CA VAL A 2 15.75 25.33 -7.65
C VAL A 2 16.38 24.67 -8.87
N GLU A 3 17.69 24.60 -8.90
CA GLU A 3 18.45 23.91 -9.95
C GLU A 3 19.04 22.62 -9.36
N LYS A 4 18.58 21.49 -9.86
CA LYS A 4 19.07 20.15 -9.49
C LYS A 4 19.02 19.20 -10.69
N GLU A 5 20.02 18.33 -10.77
CA GLU A 5 19.95 17.18 -11.66
C GLU A 5 18.85 16.22 -11.19
N VAL A 6 17.92 15.90 -12.07
CA VAL A 6 16.83 14.97 -11.79
C VAL A 6 17.23 13.59 -12.30
N LYS A 7 17.34 12.63 -11.37
CA LYS A 7 17.65 11.23 -11.68
C LYS A 7 16.38 10.41 -11.75
N SER A 8 16.31 9.50 -12.74
CA SER A 8 15.26 8.49 -12.79
C SER A 8 15.53 7.39 -11.76
N ILE A 9 14.48 6.91 -11.10
CA ILE A 9 14.55 5.73 -10.21
C ILE A 9 14.36 4.42 -10.97
N VAL A 10 13.94 4.50 -12.24
CA VAL A 10 13.66 3.34 -13.07
C VAL A 10 14.63 3.36 -14.26
N GLU A 11 15.57 2.43 -14.26
CA GLU A 11 16.48 2.21 -15.35
C GLU A 11 16.18 0.84 -15.98
N GLY A 12 16.04 0.78 -17.32
CA GLY A 12 15.94 -0.46 -18.07
C GLY A 12 14.59 -0.70 -18.76
N GLU A 13 14.49 -1.86 -19.42
CA GLU A 13 13.31 -2.26 -20.23
C GLU A 13 12.12 -2.70 -19.37
N ASN A 14 12.34 -3.09 -18.12
CA ASN A 14 11.30 -3.54 -17.19
C ASN A 14 10.82 -2.37 -16.34
N GLN A 15 9.81 -1.64 -16.81
CA GLN A 15 9.17 -0.59 -16.05
C GLN A 15 8.05 -1.14 -15.18
N PRO A 16 7.90 -0.64 -13.93
CA PRO A 16 6.78 -1.01 -13.08
C PRO A 16 5.45 -0.65 -13.75
N LYS A 17 4.44 -1.49 -13.56
CA LYS A 17 3.10 -1.33 -14.14
C LYS A 17 2.09 -1.11 -13.04
N LEU A 18 1.30 -0.06 -13.18
CA LEU A 18 0.11 0.13 -12.36
C LEU A 18 -0.94 -0.90 -12.81
N LEU A 19 -1.33 -1.80 -11.91
CA LEU A 19 -2.29 -2.86 -12.19
C LEU A 19 -3.72 -2.43 -11.89
N TYR A 20 -3.93 -1.82 -10.74
CA TYR A 20 -5.22 -1.23 -10.36
C TYR A 20 -5.05 -0.09 -9.36
N VAL A 21 -6.10 0.72 -9.25
CA VAL A 21 -6.33 1.69 -8.18
C VAL A 21 -7.74 1.48 -7.67
N SER A 22 -7.92 1.43 -6.37
CA SER A 22 -9.24 1.34 -5.74
C SER A 22 -9.42 2.37 -4.63
N GLU A 23 -10.66 2.76 -4.41
CA GLU A 23 -11.12 3.52 -3.26
C GLU A 23 -12.04 2.62 -2.44
N ILE A 24 -11.75 2.48 -1.15
CA ILE A 24 -12.64 1.83 -0.19
C ILE A 24 -13.28 2.93 0.64
N ARG A 25 -14.59 3.03 0.55
CA ARG A 25 -15.36 3.97 1.36
C ARG A 25 -15.70 3.36 2.71
N PRO A 26 -15.83 4.16 3.77
CA PRO A 26 -16.16 3.65 5.10
C PRO A 26 -17.40 2.76 5.12
N ASP A 27 -18.47 3.14 4.41
CA ASP A 27 -19.72 2.39 4.30
C ASP A 27 -19.62 1.07 3.53
N ALA A 28 -18.57 0.90 2.74
CA ALA A 28 -18.29 -0.31 1.95
C ALA A 28 -17.26 -1.24 2.61
N SER A 29 -16.64 -0.84 3.70
CA SER A 29 -15.56 -1.59 4.37
C SER A 29 -16.05 -2.75 5.26
N ALA A 30 -17.37 -2.93 5.41
CA ALA A 30 -17.98 -3.93 6.29
C ALA A 30 -17.85 -5.39 5.81
N HIS A 31 -17.18 -5.65 4.70
CA HIS A 31 -17.01 -7.01 4.18
C HIS A 31 -15.70 -7.63 4.68
N PRO A 32 -15.77 -8.73 5.48
CA PRO A 32 -14.56 -9.42 5.90
C PRO A 32 -13.79 -9.91 4.68
N ARG A 33 -12.56 -9.49 4.53
CA ARG A 33 -11.64 -10.04 3.55
C ARG A 33 -10.95 -11.24 4.16
N VAL A 34 -10.90 -12.33 3.41
CA VAL A 34 -10.20 -13.54 3.82
C VAL A 34 -8.70 -13.29 3.71
N MET A 35 -7.94 -13.80 4.66
CA MET A 35 -6.48 -13.80 4.61
C MET A 35 -5.96 -14.23 3.24
N HIS A 36 -5.16 -13.40 2.59
CA HIS A 36 -4.66 -13.60 1.23
C HIS A 36 -3.25 -13.04 1.05
N ALA A 37 -2.61 -13.38 -0.04
CA ALA A 37 -1.35 -12.82 -0.48
C ALA A 37 -1.37 -12.62 -1.99
N HIS A 38 -0.54 -11.71 -2.47
CA HIS A 38 -0.34 -11.46 -3.89
C HIS A 38 1.10 -11.79 -4.27
N GLU A 39 1.30 -12.73 -5.20
CA GLU A 39 2.64 -13.20 -5.56
C GLU A 39 3.34 -12.31 -6.60
N ASP A 40 2.57 -11.56 -7.41
CA ASP A 40 3.07 -10.91 -8.62
C ASP A 40 3.14 -9.39 -8.53
N PHE A 41 2.82 -8.78 -7.39
CA PHE A 41 2.82 -7.32 -7.24
C PHE A 41 3.01 -6.84 -5.81
N VAL A 42 3.37 -5.57 -5.70
CA VAL A 42 3.37 -4.81 -4.45
C VAL A 42 2.01 -4.13 -4.30
N GLU A 43 1.44 -4.17 -3.10
CA GLU A 43 0.24 -3.44 -2.77
C GLU A 43 0.56 -2.29 -1.79
N LEU A 44 0.01 -1.11 -2.06
CA LEU A 44 0.15 0.08 -1.23
C LEU A 44 -1.24 0.55 -0.81
N ILE A 45 -1.47 0.68 0.50
CA ILE A 45 -2.76 1.13 1.03
C ILE A 45 -2.56 2.36 1.90
N LEU A 46 -3.24 3.45 1.56
CA LEU A 46 -3.25 4.68 2.36
C LEU A 46 -4.55 4.77 3.16
N ILE A 47 -4.44 4.78 4.48
CA ILE A 47 -5.60 4.93 5.37
C ILE A 47 -5.97 6.41 5.47
N CYS A 48 -7.19 6.74 5.06
CA CYS A 48 -7.70 8.11 4.99
C CYS A 48 -8.66 8.46 6.12
N SER A 49 -9.44 7.49 6.60
CA SER A 49 -10.40 7.68 7.70
C SER A 49 -10.63 6.39 8.46
N GLY A 50 -11.15 6.49 9.68
CA GLY A 50 -11.43 5.35 10.52
C GLY A 50 -10.19 4.71 11.15
N SER A 51 -10.39 3.60 11.85
CA SER A 51 -9.33 2.81 12.47
C SER A 51 -9.79 1.37 12.56
N SER A 52 -8.90 0.41 12.34
CA SER A 52 -9.21 -1.01 12.39
C SER A 52 -8.01 -1.82 12.83
N GLU A 53 -8.24 -3.10 13.14
CA GLU A 53 -7.21 -4.07 13.40
C GLU A 53 -6.96 -4.89 12.12
N TYR A 54 -5.73 -4.88 11.62
CA TYR A 54 -5.30 -5.69 10.49
C TYR A 54 -4.43 -6.84 10.99
N LEU A 55 -4.58 -7.99 10.37
CA LEU A 55 -3.71 -9.14 10.60
C LEU A 55 -2.72 -9.23 9.43
N ILE A 56 -1.42 -9.11 9.73
CA ILE A 56 -0.34 -9.20 8.74
C ILE A 56 0.58 -10.33 9.18
N HIS A 57 0.61 -11.41 8.40
CA HIS A 57 1.15 -12.69 8.82
C HIS A 57 0.49 -13.19 10.12
N ASP A 58 1.23 -13.19 11.20
CA ASP A 58 0.80 -13.60 12.55
C ASP A 58 0.65 -12.42 13.53
N LYS A 59 0.81 -11.18 13.03
CA LYS A 59 0.81 -9.97 13.86
C LYS A 59 -0.47 -9.17 13.66
N LYS A 60 -1.08 -8.76 14.76
CA LYS A 60 -2.16 -7.78 14.78
C LYS A 60 -1.59 -6.38 14.82
N VAL A 61 -2.06 -5.54 13.92
CA VAL A 61 -1.62 -4.15 13.81
C VAL A 61 -2.85 -3.25 13.79
N ILE A 62 -2.85 -2.22 14.63
CA ILE A 62 -3.90 -1.19 14.62
C ILE A 62 -3.49 -0.14 13.59
N ILE A 63 -4.35 0.07 12.60
CA ILE A 63 -4.17 1.11 11.57
C ILE A 63 -5.06 2.31 11.86
N LYS A 64 -4.62 3.49 11.44
CA LYS A 64 -5.30 4.77 11.66
C LYS A 64 -5.07 5.72 10.48
N PRO A 65 -5.86 6.79 10.38
CA PRO A 65 -5.67 7.78 9.33
C PRO A 65 -4.24 8.34 9.31
N GLY A 66 -3.65 8.39 8.13
CA GLY A 66 -2.27 8.79 7.92
C GLY A 66 -1.26 7.64 7.92
N ASP A 67 -1.68 6.41 8.15
CA ASP A 67 -0.83 5.24 7.97
C ASP A 67 -0.82 4.81 6.49
N LEU A 68 0.37 4.47 6.01
CA LEU A 68 0.62 3.83 4.72
C LEU A 68 1.05 2.40 4.97
N LEU A 69 0.33 1.44 4.39
CA LEU A 69 0.70 0.05 4.40
C LEU A 69 1.44 -0.29 3.11
N VAL A 70 2.52 -1.06 3.24
CA VAL A 70 3.33 -1.53 2.11
C VAL A 70 3.42 -3.04 2.19
N TYR A 71 2.80 -3.73 1.25
CA TYR A 71 2.83 -5.17 1.13
C TYR A 71 3.65 -5.56 -0.10
N ASN A 72 4.88 -6.02 0.13
CA ASN A 72 5.65 -6.69 -0.91
C ASN A 72 4.91 -7.95 -1.38
N ALA A 73 5.21 -8.44 -2.57
CA ALA A 73 4.68 -9.72 -3.03
C ALA A 73 4.88 -10.83 -1.98
N GLY A 74 3.90 -11.72 -1.80
CA GLY A 74 3.93 -12.82 -0.84
C GLY A 74 3.61 -12.43 0.61
N VAL A 75 3.36 -11.16 0.93
CA VAL A 75 2.93 -10.75 2.28
C VAL A 75 1.50 -11.18 2.53
N VAL A 76 1.30 -12.11 3.46
CA VAL A 76 -0.03 -12.59 3.84
C VAL A 76 -0.68 -11.56 4.76
N HIS A 77 -1.86 -11.08 4.37
CA HIS A 77 -2.58 -10.07 5.13
C HIS A 77 -4.09 -10.26 5.08
N ASP A 78 -4.79 -9.69 6.06
CA ASP A 78 -6.24 -9.69 6.19
C ASP A 78 -6.68 -8.35 6.77
N GLU A 79 -7.72 -7.78 6.21
CA GLU A 79 -8.41 -6.63 6.77
C GLU A 79 -9.50 -7.14 7.72
N VAL A 80 -9.27 -7.08 9.01
CA VAL A 80 -10.28 -7.46 10.01
C VAL A 80 -11.36 -6.38 10.05
N SER A 81 -12.36 -6.54 9.22
CA SER A 81 -13.53 -5.65 9.24
C SER A 81 -14.55 -6.17 10.25
N GLY A 82 -14.91 -5.35 11.23
CA GLY A 82 -16.07 -5.55 12.10
C GLY A 82 -17.23 -4.67 11.67
N PRO A 83 -18.45 -4.96 12.08
CA PRO A 83 -19.63 -4.17 11.72
C PRO A 83 -19.58 -2.70 12.19
N ASP A 84 -18.66 -2.38 13.08
CA ASP A 84 -18.46 -1.02 13.64
C ASP A 84 -17.14 -0.39 13.19
N MET A 85 -16.42 -1.00 12.24
CA MET A 85 -15.11 -0.55 11.78
C MET A 85 -15.21 0.03 10.37
N GLU A 86 -15.49 1.30 10.28
CA GLU A 86 -15.58 2.04 9.02
C GLU A 86 -14.20 2.62 8.67
N VAL A 87 -13.48 1.97 7.75
CA VAL A 87 -12.18 2.44 7.25
C VAL A 87 -12.32 2.94 5.83
N GLY A 88 -11.91 4.18 5.60
CA GLY A 88 -11.75 4.73 4.25
C GLY A 88 -10.30 4.70 3.83
N SER A 89 -10.01 4.12 2.68
CA SER A 89 -8.65 3.98 2.16
C SER A 89 -8.59 4.05 0.64
N TYR A 90 -7.40 4.35 0.13
CA TYR A 90 -7.03 4.11 -1.25
C TYR A 90 -6.02 2.97 -1.32
N CYS A 91 -6.12 2.14 -2.35
CA CYS A 91 -5.19 1.06 -2.61
C CYS A 91 -4.71 1.09 -4.05
N ILE A 92 -3.43 0.79 -4.28
CA ILE A 92 -2.88 0.52 -5.61
C ILE A 92 -2.08 -0.77 -5.60
N ALA A 93 -2.05 -1.44 -6.75
CA ALA A 93 -1.14 -2.54 -7.03
C ALA A 93 -0.15 -2.18 -8.13
N VAL A 94 1.11 -2.51 -7.91
CA VAL A 94 2.21 -2.26 -8.84
C VAL A 94 2.98 -3.55 -9.09
N GLY A 95 2.93 -4.04 -10.32
CA GLY A 95 3.65 -5.23 -10.77
C GLY A 95 4.92 -4.90 -11.55
N GLY A 96 5.80 -5.89 -11.71
CA GLY A 96 7.04 -5.77 -12.44
C GLY A 96 8.05 -4.83 -11.77
N LEU A 97 8.00 -4.71 -10.46
CA LEU A 97 8.89 -3.83 -9.70
C LEU A 97 10.23 -4.54 -9.43
N HIS A 98 11.32 -3.91 -9.85
CA HIS A 98 12.68 -4.38 -9.66
C HIS A 98 13.50 -3.29 -8.96
N MET A 99 13.61 -3.38 -7.64
CA MET A 99 14.39 -2.44 -6.84
C MET A 99 15.80 -2.97 -6.59
N PRO A 100 16.84 -2.13 -6.71
CA PRO A 100 18.22 -2.56 -6.46
C PRO A 100 18.38 -3.20 -5.07
N GLY A 101 18.89 -4.43 -5.03
CA GLY A 101 19.15 -5.15 -3.78
C GLY A 101 17.93 -5.78 -3.12
N LEU A 102 16.75 -5.68 -3.73
CA LEU A 102 15.53 -6.35 -3.28
C LEU A 102 15.12 -7.47 -4.25
N ARG A 103 14.29 -8.38 -3.78
CA ARG A 103 13.66 -9.38 -4.63
C ARG A 103 12.62 -8.76 -5.57
N GLU A 104 12.23 -9.49 -6.58
CA GLU A 104 11.18 -9.06 -7.51
C GLU A 104 9.88 -8.75 -6.76
N ASN A 105 9.20 -7.70 -7.21
CA ASN A 105 7.98 -7.18 -6.59
C ASN A 105 8.13 -6.93 -5.07
N ALA A 106 9.28 -6.39 -4.67
CA ALA A 106 9.50 -5.79 -3.38
C ALA A 106 9.88 -4.32 -3.54
N LEU A 107 9.23 -3.44 -2.78
CA LEU A 107 9.51 -2.00 -2.75
C LEU A 107 10.43 -1.63 -1.59
N ILE A 108 10.37 -2.39 -0.51
CA ILE A 108 11.13 -2.20 0.72
C ILE A 108 11.75 -3.53 1.17
N PRO A 109 12.77 -3.53 2.03
CA PRO A 109 13.26 -4.76 2.65
C PRO A 109 12.14 -5.50 3.40
N ASP A 110 12.11 -6.83 3.31
CA ASP A 110 11.05 -7.65 3.93
C ASP A 110 11.03 -7.54 5.47
N ASP A 111 12.12 -7.10 6.09
CA ASP A 111 12.23 -6.82 7.53
C ASP A 111 11.92 -5.36 7.90
N ALA A 112 11.55 -4.52 6.95
CA ALA A 112 11.27 -3.10 7.19
C ALA A 112 9.96 -2.83 7.96
N GLY A 113 9.12 -3.86 8.15
CA GLY A 113 7.75 -3.69 8.67
C GLY A 113 6.75 -3.39 7.58
N TYR A 114 5.49 -3.16 7.94
CA TYR A 114 4.38 -3.04 6.99
C TYR A 114 3.62 -1.72 7.08
N VAL A 115 3.67 -1.04 8.23
CA VAL A 115 2.88 0.18 8.50
C VAL A 115 3.80 1.35 8.76
N PHE A 116 3.62 2.41 7.98
CA PHE A 116 4.47 3.60 8.01
C PHE A 116 3.63 4.86 8.18
N PRO A 117 3.77 5.60 9.30
CA PRO A 117 3.13 6.88 9.45
C PRO A 117 3.62 7.88 8.40
N THR A 118 2.72 8.41 7.62
CA THR A 118 3.06 9.34 6.52
C THR A 118 3.42 10.75 7.00
N GLY A 119 2.94 11.15 8.16
CA GLY A 119 3.23 12.45 8.76
C GLY A 119 2.93 13.62 7.81
N LYS A 120 3.93 14.45 7.56
CA LYS A 120 3.79 15.63 6.67
C LYS A 120 3.52 15.27 5.20
N TYR A 121 3.76 14.03 4.78
CA TYR A 121 3.55 13.58 3.40
C TYR A 121 2.13 13.08 3.14
N PHE A 122 1.27 13.02 4.16
CA PHE A 122 -0.09 12.48 4.04
C PHE A 122 -0.91 13.16 2.95
N ALA A 123 -0.93 14.50 2.93
CA ALA A 123 -1.73 15.25 1.97
C ALA A 123 -1.25 15.02 0.52
N ASP A 124 0.06 14.97 0.30
CA ASP A 124 0.65 14.75 -1.01
C ASP A 124 0.37 13.32 -1.51
N LEU A 125 0.59 12.32 -0.66
CA LEU A 125 0.27 10.92 -0.98
C LEU A 125 -1.21 10.75 -1.31
N ARG A 126 -2.10 11.26 -0.44
CA ARG A 126 -3.54 11.21 -0.67
C ARG A 126 -3.92 11.83 -2.01
N CYS A 127 -3.34 12.98 -2.34
CA CYS A 127 -3.59 13.66 -3.62
C CYS A 127 -3.21 12.76 -4.82
N LEU A 128 -2.04 12.09 -4.76
CA LEU A 128 -1.59 11.19 -5.82
C LEU A 128 -2.54 9.99 -6.01
N PHE A 129 -2.95 9.34 -4.93
CA PHE A 129 -3.91 8.23 -4.97
C PHE A 129 -5.26 8.68 -5.54
N GLU A 130 -5.80 9.78 -5.03
CA GLU A 130 -7.09 10.32 -5.43
C GLU A 130 -7.11 10.75 -6.90
N MET A 131 -6.03 11.39 -7.38
CA MET A 131 -5.90 11.77 -8.78
C MET A 131 -5.89 10.55 -9.70
N MET A 132 -5.12 9.51 -9.37
CA MET A 132 -5.09 8.28 -10.16
C MET A 132 -6.47 7.61 -10.20
N PHE A 133 -7.11 7.44 -9.04
CA PHE A 133 -8.44 6.83 -8.95
C PHE A 133 -9.47 7.60 -9.79
N ARG A 134 -9.54 8.92 -9.61
CA ARG A 134 -10.50 9.77 -10.33
C ARG A 134 -10.28 9.75 -11.84
N THR A 135 -9.02 9.86 -12.29
CA THR A 135 -8.69 9.91 -13.71
C THR A 135 -9.01 8.60 -14.43
N LEU A 136 -8.67 7.46 -13.81
CA LEU A 136 -9.01 6.14 -14.37
C LEU A 136 -10.51 5.89 -14.35
N SER A 137 -11.20 6.25 -13.27
CA SER A 137 -12.65 6.08 -13.13
C SER A 137 -13.44 6.94 -14.14
N ALA A 138 -12.93 8.11 -14.51
CA ALA A 138 -13.54 8.97 -15.52
C ALA A 138 -13.30 8.49 -16.96
N GLY A 139 -12.34 7.58 -17.19
CA GLY A 139 -11.98 7.09 -18.52
C GLY A 139 -11.45 8.20 -19.44
N GLU A 140 -10.72 9.16 -18.88
CA GLU A 140 -10.18 10.29 -19.62
C GLU A 140 -9.16 9.86 -20.68
N PRO A 141 -9.04 10.60 -21.80
CA PRO A 141 -7.96 10.35 -22.75
C PRO A 141 -6.58 10.42 -22.08
N ASN A 142 -5.70 9.48 -22.38
CA ASN A 142 -4.36 9.34 -21.80
C ASN A 142 -4.33 9.06 -20.27
N ALA A 143 -5.44 8.61 -19.68
CA ALA A 143 -5.52 8.29 -18.25
C ALA A 143 -4.42 7.31 -17.82
N GLU A 144 -4.16 6.28 -18.61
CA GLU A 144 -3.13 5.27 -18.31
C GLU A 144 -1.72 5.89 -18.27
N LEU A 145 -1.37 6.73 -19.24
CA LEU A 145 -0.07 7.41 -19.29
C LEU A 145 0.10 8.39 -18.12
N PHE A 146 -0.95 9.15 -17.82
CA PHE A 146 -0.97 10.07 -16.69
C PHE A 146 -0.80 9.32 -15.38
N CYS A 147 -1.57 8.26 -15.15
CA CYS A 147 -1.50 7.46 -13.94
C CYS A 147 -0.18 6.70 -13.80
N SER A 148 0.43 6.25 -14.89
CA SER A 148 1.79 5.69 -14.89
C SER A 148 2.80 6.71 -14.36
N SER A 149 2.72 7.97 -14.78
CA SER A 149 3.59 9.03 -14.28
C SER A 149 3.36 9.33 -12.79
N LEU A 150 2.11 9.37 -12.35
CA LEU A 150 1.77 9.56 -10.94
C LEU A 150 2.22 8.38 -10.07
N MET A 151 2.13 7.16 -10.57
CA MET A 151 2.64 5.97 -9.90
C MET A 151 4.14 6.10 -9.58
N HIS A 152 4.95 6.54 -10.54
CA HIS A 152 6.38 6.77 -10.30
C HIS A 152 6.61 7.83 -9.20
N ALA A 153 5.86 8.94 -9.24
CA ALA A 153 5.92 9.96 -8.20
C ALA A 153 5.53 9.40 -6.83
N LEU A 154 4.48 8.55 -6.80
CA LEU A 154 4.02 7.88 -5.59
C LEU A 154 5.09 6.93 -5.03
N LEU A 155 5.71 6.09 -5.87
CA LEU A 155 6.77 5.16 -5.43
C LEU A 155 7.93 5.91 -4.78
N VAL A 156 8.38 7.02 -5.36
CA VAL A 156 9.43 7.87 -4.76
C VAL A 156 9.00 8.43 -3.41
N SER A 157 7.75 8.88 -3.32
CA SER A 157 7.21 9.41 -2.06
C SER A 157 7.12 8.33 -0.98
N VAL A 158 6.70 7.12 -1.35
CA VAL A 158 6.68 5.94 -0.46
C VAL A 158 8.09 5.61 0.04
N LEU A 159 9.08 5.54 -0.84
CA LEU A 159 10.48 5.32 -0.45
C LEU A 159 10.98 6.40 0.52
N THR A 160 10.54 7.64 0.36
CA THR A 160 10.89 8.73 1.27
C THR A 160 10.27 8.54 2.66
N VAL A 161 9.00 8.11 2.71
CA VAL A 161 8.28 7.82 3.96
C VAL A 161 8.90 6.62 4.68
N THR A 162 9.17 5.54 3.95
CA THR A 162 9.68 4.29 4.53
C THR A 162 11.15 4.37 4.98
N ALA A 163 11.91 5.33 4.46
CA ALA A 163 13.28 5.63 4.94
C ALA A 163 13.29 6.44 6.26
N GLY A 164 12.15 6.93 6.73
CA GLY A 164 12.02 7.67 7.98
C GLY A 164 12.11 6.78 9.23
N PRO A 165 12.14 7.37 10.44
CA PRO A 165 12.14 6.61 11.68
C PRO A 165 10.86 5.78 11.79
N ARG A 166 11.01 4.50 12.17
CA ARG A 166 9.90 3.55 12.35
C ARG A 166 8.99 3.99 13.50
N ALA A 167 7.69 3.79 13.35
CA ALA A 167 6.77 3.88 14.48
C ALA A 167 6.93 2.63 15.36
N GLU A 168 7.13 2.82 16.66
CA GLU A 168 7.10 1.75 17.67
C GLU A 168 5.65 1.29 17.90
N SER A 169 5.08 0.48 17.00
CA SER A 169 3.70 0.01 17.15
C SER A 169 3.49 -1.50 16.95
N GLU A 170 4.55 -2.28 16.79
CA GLU A 170 4.43 -3.73 16.72
C GLU A 170 4.52 -4.34 18.13
N LYS A 171 3.35 -4.55 18.79
CA LYS A 171 3.30 -5.43 19.95
C LYS A 171 3.17 -6.88 19.47
N PRO A 172 4.04 -7.81 19.93
CA PRO A 172 3.84 -9.23 19.69
C PRO A 172 2.50 -9.68 20.29
N LEU A 173 1.81 -10.58 19.61
CA LEU A 173 0.64 -11.26 20.16
C LEU A 173 1.06 -12.09 21.39
N GLU A 174 0.50 -11.79 22.56
CA GLU A 174 0.31 -12.79 23.58
C GLU A 174 -0.79 -13.73 23.08
N GLU A 175 -0.44 -15.04 22.95
CA GLU A 175 -1.30 -16.08 22.37
C GLU A 175 -2.78 -16.02 22.82
N PRO A 176 -3.79 -16.48 22.04
CA PRO A 176 -3.91 -17.84 21.54
C PRO A 176 -4.72 -18.09 20.24
N HIS A 177 -4.49 -19.25 19.68
CA HIS A 177 -5.42 -20.02 18.80
C HIS A 177 -5.90 -19.40 17.51
N ILE A 178 -5.07 -19.43 16.48
CA ILE A 178 -5.54 -19.38 15.10
C ILE A 178 -5.82 -20.81 14.63
N LEU A 179 -7.05 -21.28 14.83
CA LEU A 179 -7.57 -22.48 14.20
C LEU A 179 -8.03 -22.15 12.77
N GLY A 180 -7.25 -22.62 11.80
CA GLY A 180 -7.77 -23.02 10.49
C GLY A 180 -8.45 -21.96 9.63
N ARG A 181 -7.83 -20.81 9.31
CA ARG A 181 -8.28 -19.98 8.19
C ARG A 181 -7.64 -20.45 6.89
N ARG A 182 -8.47 -20.74 5.87
CA ARG A 182 -8.00 -21.11 4.54
C ARG A 182 -7.38 -19.91 3.85
N ILE A 183 -6.15 -20.08 3.37
CA ILE A 183 -5.47 -19.14 2.47
C ILE A 183 -6.08 -19.34 1.08
N LYS A 184 -6.54 -18.28 0.44
CA LYS A 184 -6.87 -18.27 -0.98
C LYS A 184 -5.80 -17.51 -1.73
N GLU A 185 -5.21 -18.18 -2.73
CA GLU A 185 -4.38 -17.54 -3.74
C GLU A 185 -5.30 -16.96 -4.84
N TYR A 186 -5.01 -15.73 -5.25
CA TYR A 186 -5.66 -15.07 -6.38
C TYR A 186 -4.61 -14.65 -7.40
#